data_0ca3c660f397a87a6e91c409daaa13a6
#
_entry.id   0ca3c660f397a87a6e91c409daaa13a6
#
_cell.length_a   1.000
_cell.length_b   1.000
_cell.length_c   1.000
_cell.angle_alpha   90.00
_cell.angle_beta   90.00
_cell.angle_gamma   90.00
#
_symmetry.space_group_name_H-M   'P 1'
#
loop_
_entity.id
_entity.type
_entity.pdbx_description
1 polymer ?
#
loop_
_entity_poly.entity_id
_entity_poly.type
_entity_poly.pdbx_seq_one_letter_code
_entity_poly.pdbx_strand_id
1 'polypeptide(L)'
;MEGFLSHQPWWRTGVPTEIIRSREGVGELLHRLEREKKNPFFVVDSVLRDQSVFSPLLGQKALYLFDASASEPKTGDVDTVVSIMKSGSKAYDVVVGIGGGGTMDLAKAVGICLANPGPAHAYQGYGLGMNKGADIWVLPTLSGTGAEITPIAVLRGPEKKLGINNPYTAPSVAVIDPGLTSGVR
;
A
#
# COMPACT_ATOMS: atom_id res chain seq x y z
N MET A 1 -1.43 19.13 -30.39
CA MET A 1 -1.85 19.63 -29.06
C MET A 1 -3.12 18.89 -28.57
N GLU A 2 -3.28 17.61 -28.92
CA GLU A 2 -4.50 16.80 -28.63
C GLU A 2 -4.29 15.64 -27.64
N GLY A 3 -3.13 15.53 -27.01
CA GLY A 3 -2.82 14.40 -26.12
C GLY A 3 -3.08 14.63 -24.62
N PHE A 4 -3.47 15.83 -24.19
CA PHE A 4 -3.50 16.18 -22.76
C PHE A 4 -4.88 16.06 -22.09
N LEU A 5 -5.94 15.77 -22.82
CA LEU A 5 -7.31 15.80 -22.30
C LEU A 5 -8.02 14.44 -22.20
N SER A 6 -7.35 13.32 -22.49
CA SER A 6 -8.01 11.99 -22.48
C SER A 6 -8.02 11.32 -21.10
N HIS A 7 -7.33 11.85 -20.09
CA HIS A 7 -7.36 11.32 -18.73
C HIS A 7 -8.33 12.14 -17.91
N GLN A 8 -9.58 11.67 -17.82
CA GLN A 8 -10.54 12.18 -16.84
C GLN A 8 -9.87 12.16 -15.47
N PRO A 9 -9.86 13.29 -14.74
CA PRO A 9 -9.32 13.28 -13.39
C PRO A 9 -10.00 12.20 -12.56
N TRP A 10 -9.24 11.36 -11.84
CA TRP A 10 -9.77 10.24 -11.05
C TRP A 10 -10.90 10.63 -10.10
N TRP A 11 -10.92 11.86 -9.59
CA TRP A 11 -12.01 12.38 -8.75
C TRP A 11 -13.34 12.56 -9.50
N ARG A 12 -13.36 12.50 -10.82
CA ARG A 12 -14.58 12.51 -11.62
C ARG A 12 -15.13 11.10 -11.89
N THR A 13 -14.31 10.07 -11.73
CA THR A 13 -14.69 8.67 -12.03
C THR A 13 -15.10 7.87 -10.79
N GLY A 14 -15.07 8.49 -9.61
CA GLY A 14 -15.31 7.82 -8.34
C GLY A 14 -14.05 7.20 -7.72
N VAL A 15 -14.19 6.65 -6.53
CA VAL A 15 -13.11 5.95 -5.83
C VAL A 15 -13.02 4.53 -6.39
N PRO A 16 -11.89 4.12 -7.00
CA PRO A 16 -11.77 2.80 -7.61
C PRO A 16 -11.62 1.67 -6.57
N THR A 17 -11.64 1.99 -5.29
CA THR A 17 -11.39 1.07 -4.17
C THR A 17 -12.68 0.38 -3.74
N GLU A 18 -12.70 -0.94 -3.74
CA GLU A 18 -13.74 -1.71 -3.08
C GLU A 18 -13.54 -1.64 -1.57
N ILE A 19 -14.56 -1.17 -0.85
CA ILE A 19 -14.53 -1.03 0.61
C ILE A 19 -15.29 -2.18 1.24
N ILE A 20 -14.59 -2.99 2.04
CA ILE A 20 -15.14 -4.09 2.83
C ILE A 20 -15.17 -3.65 4.29
N ARG A 21 -16.35 -3.74 4.92
CA ARG A 21 -16.48 -3.49 6.36
C ARG A 21 -16.59 -4.82 7.10
N SER A 22 -15.73 -5.01 8.08
CA SER A 22 -15.69 -6.21 8.93
C SER A 22 -15.33 -5.83 10.36
N ARG A 23 -15.73 -6.65 11.34
CA ARG A 23 -15.25 -6.59 12.72
C ARG A 23 -14.11 -7.59 12.97
N GLU A 24 -13.77 -8.36 11.97
CA GLU A 24 -12.67 -9.33 11.94
C GLU A 24 -11.79 -9.05 10.72
N GLY A 25 -11.29 -7.80 10.62
CA GLY A 25 -10.63 -7.28 9.41
C GLY A 25 -9.45 -8.12 8.94
N VAL A 26 -8.64 -8.63 9.87
CA VAL A 26 -7.51 -9.52 9.54
C VAL A 26 -7.99 -10.84 8.95
N GLY A 27 -9.01 -11.45 9.59
CA GLY A 27 -9.60 -12.71 9.10
C GLY A 27 -10.23 -12.55 7.72
N GLU A 28 -11.00 -11.47 7.50
CA GLU A 28 -11.64 -11.16 6.23
C GLU A 28 -10.60 -10.94 5.11
N LEU A 29 -9.54 -10.20 5.40
CA LEU A 29 -8.43 -9.96 4.47
C LEU A 29 -7.78 -11.27 4.03
N LEU A 30 -7.41 -12.14 4.98
CA LEU A 30 -6.77 -13.41 4.70
C LEU A 30 -7.69 -14.37 3.93
N HIS A 31 -8.95 -14.48 4.36
CA HIS A 31 -9.96 -15.29 3.68
C HIS A 31 -10.15 -14.85 2.22
N ARG A 32 -10.19 -13.54 1.99
CA ARG A 32 -10.35 -13.00 0.64
C ARG A 32 -9.12 -13.29 -0.24
N LEU A 33 -7.91 -13.12 0.29
CA LEU A 33 -6.67 -13.45 -0.41
C LEU A 33 -6.64 -14.92 -0.84
N GLU A 34 -7.07 -15.82 0.05
CA GLU A 34 -7.17 -17.26 -0.23
C GLU A 34 -8.23 -17.56 -1.29
N ARG A 35 -9.45 -17.02 -1.13
CA ARG A 35 -10.56 -17.21 -2.07
C ARG A 35 -10.20 -16.74 -3.49
N GLU A 36 -9.49 -15.62 -3.62
CA GLU A 36 -9.05 -15.09 -4.91
C GLU A 36 -7.71 -15.68 -5.38
N LYS A 37 -7.14 -16.62 -4.63
CA LYS A 37 -5.86 -17.28 -4.93
C LYS A 37 -4.72 -16.28 -5.16
N LYS A 38 -4.72 -15.19 -4.41
CA LYS A 38 -3.68 -14.17 -4.49
C LYS A 38 -2.38 -14.65 -3.85
N ASN A 39 -1.27 -14.15 -4.39
CA ASN A 39 0.06 -14.34 -3.83
C ASN A 39 0.55 -13.04 -3.18
N PRO A 40 0.24 -12.79 -1.88
CA PRO A 40 0.48 -11.51 -1.24
C PRO A 40 1.93 -11.33 -0.79
N PHE A 41 2.38 -10.06 -0.81
CA PHE A 41 3.49 -9.56 -0.01
C PHE A 41 2.95 -8.55 0.99
N PHE A 42 3.24 -8.75 2.28
CA PHE A 42 2.72 -7.91 3.35
C PHE A 42 3.74 -6.84 3.77
N VAL A 43 3.26 -5.60 3.89
CA VAL A 43 3.96 -4.47 4.52
C VAL A 43 3.16 -4.10 5.75
N VAL A 44 3.69 -4.40 6.93
CA VAL A 44 2.96 -4.28 8.20
C VAL A 44 3.68 -3.31 9.13
N ASP A 45 2.94 -2.44 9.81
CA ASP A 45 3.51 -1.57 10.83
C ASP A 45 4.05 -2.42 11.99
N SER A 46 5.30 -2.19 12.37
CA SER A 46 5.99 -2.96 13.41
C SER A 46 5.33 -2.83 14.78
N VAL A 47 4.62 -1.74 15.05
CA VAL A 47 3.86 -1.52 16.30
C VAL A 47 2.75 -2.55 16.51
N LEU A 48 2.31 -3.21 15.43
CA LEU A 48 1.26 -4.22 15.47
C LEU A 48 1.77 -5.61 15.87
N ARG A 49 3.11 -5.79 15.95
CA ARG A 49 3.74 -7.10 16.20
C ARG A 49 3.22 -7.78 17.45
N ASP A 50 3.03 -7.04 18.52
CA ASP A 50 2.68 -7.59 19.84
C ASP A 50 1.16 -7.68 20.08
N GLN A 51 0.36 -7.33 19.09
CA GLN A 51 -1.10 -7.41 19.17
C GLN A 51 -1.58 -8.75 18.61
N SER A 52 -2.24 -9.53 19.45
CA SER A 52 -2.68 -10.91 19.14
C SER A 52 -3.56 -11.03 17.89
N VAL A 53 -4.34 -10.00 17.56
CA VAL A 53 -5.20 -9.97 16.37
C VAL A 53 -4.39 -10.05 15.07
N PHE A 54 -3.13 -9.61 15.07
CA PHE A 54 -2.24 -9.65 13.91
C PHE A 54 -1.35 -10.91 13.87
N SER A 55 -1.40 -11.78 14.86
CA SER A 55 -0.58 -13.00 14.90
C SER A 55 -0.70 -13.88 13.64
N PRO A 56 -1.86 -14.03 12.97
CA PRO A 56 -1.95 -14.80 11.73
C PRO A 56 -1.14 -14.20 10.57
N LEU A 57 -0.91 -12.88 10.58
CA LEU A 57 -0.11 -12.18 9.58
C LEU A 57 1.38 -12.36 9.83
N LEU A 58 1.80 -12.36 11.09
CA LEU A 58 3.21 -12.46 11.47
C LEU A 58 3.83 -13.82 11.12
N GLY A 59 3.00 -14.84 10.93
CA GLY A 59 3.42 -16.16 10.43
C GLY A 59 3.64 -16.23 8.91
N GLN A 60 3.32 -15.18 8.17
CA GLN A 60 3.48 -15.16 6.71
C GLN A 60 4.95 -15.04 6.31
N LYS A 61 5.37 -15.83 5.32
CA LYS A 61 6.78 -15.85 4.85
C LYS A 61 7.17 -14.60 4.06
N ALA A 62 6.20 -13.95 3.41
CA ALA A 62 6.38 -12.77 2.58
C ALA A 62 5.91 -11.53 3.32
N LEU A 63 6.68 -11.11 4.31
CA LEU A 63 6.36 -10.03 5.23
C LEU A 63 7.54 -9.07 5.38
N TYR A 64 7.27 -7.78 5.33
CA TYR A 64 8.18 -6.70 5.72
C TYR A 64 7.57 -5.91 6.87
N LEU A 65 8.30 -5.75 7.96
CA LEU A 65 7.89 -4.92 9.09
C LEU A 65 8.48 -3.52 8.92
N PHE A 66 7.61 -2.53 8.85
CA PHE A 66 7.97 -1.13 8.74
C PHE A 66 7.74 -0.41 10.07
N ASP A 67 8.75 0.28 10.59
CA ASP A 67 8.62 1.08 11.80
C ASP A 67 8.17 2.50 11.47
N ALA A 68 6.85 2.68 11.40
CA ALA A 68 6.24 3.99 11.13
C ALA A 68 6.37 4.96 12.32
N SER A 69 6.70 4.48 13.52
CA SER A 69 6.93 5.33 14.70
C SER A 69 8.32 5.98 14.68
N ALA A 70 9.31 5.30 14.11
CA ALA A 70 10.68 5.78 14.04
C ALA A 70 10.91 6.76 12.88
N SER A 71 10.20 6.62 11.78
CA SER A 71 10.37 7.51 10.62
C SER A 71 9.19 7.52 9.67
N GLU A 72 9.04 8.65 8.95
CA GLU A 72 8.19 8.67 7.75
C GLU A 72 8.72 7.72 6.68
N PRO A 73 7.85 7.12 5.83
CA PRO A 73 8.28 6.25 4.74
C PRO A 73 9.14 7.04 3.74
N LYS A 74 10.26 6.44 3.33
CA LYS A 74 11.21 7.02 2.39
C LYS A 74 11.19 6.28 1.06
N THR A 75 11.60 6.94 -0.01
CA THR A 75 11.76 6.29 -1.32
C THR A 75 12.77 5.15 -1.26
N GLY A 76 13.82 5.26 -0.42
CA GLY A 76 14.78 4.17 -0.19
C GLY A 76 14.18 2.94 0.48
N ASP A 77 13.14 3.11 1.32
CA ASP A 77 12.42 1.96 1.91
C ASP A 77 11.66 1.21 0.82
N VAL A 78 11.05 1.94 -0.14
CA VAL A 78 10.40 1.35 -1.32
C VAL A 78 11.39 0.52 -2.11
N ASP A 79 12.57 1.10 -2.43
CA ASP A 79 13.62 0.43 -3.22
C ASP A 79 14.10 -0.85 -2.51
N THR A 80 14.24 -0.79 -1.18
CA THR A 80 14.61 -1.93 -0.35
C THR A 80 13.55 -3.04 -0.45
N VAL A 81 12.29 -2.73 -0.25
CA VAL A 81 11.20 -3.73 -0.29
C VAL A 81 11.04 -4.32 -1.69
N VAL A 82 11.10 -3.49 -2.74
CA VAL A 82 11.08 -3.95 -4.14
C VAL A 82 12.25 -4.90 -4.43
N SER A 83 13.44 -4.60 -3.92
CA SER A 83 14.61 -5.47 -4.06
C SER A 83 14.40 -6.82 -3.37
N ILE A 84 13.87 -6.83 -2.14
CA ILE A 84 13.51 -8.06 -1.41
C ILE A 84 12.51 -8.89 -2.22
N MET A 85 11.45 -8.28 -2.74
CA MET A 85 10.42 -8.97 -3.52
C MET A 85 11.00 -9.59 -4.81
N LYS A 86 11.93 -8.89 -5.48
CA LYS A 86 12.58 -9.33 -6.72
C LYS A 86 13.67 -10.38 -6.51
N SER A 87 14.28 -10.45 -5.33
CA SER A 87 15.32 -11.43 -5.02
C SER A 87 14.79 -12.84 -4.83
N GLY A 88 13.49 -13.00 -4.54
CA GLY A 88 12.81 -14.29 -4.42
C GLY A 88 12.43 -14.87 -5.79
N SER A 89 12.26 -16.20 -5.83
CA SER A 89 11.76 -16.92 -7.02
C SER A 89 10.25 -16.76 -7.23
N LYS A 90 9.54 -16.13 -6.29
CA LYS A 90 8.09 -16.05 -6.24
C LYS A 90 7.61 -14.69 -6.77
N ALA A 91 6.71 -14.71 -7.75
CA ALA A 91 6.04 -13.49 -8.19
C ALA A 91 4.90 -13.14 -7.23
N TYR A 92 4.80 -11.89 -6.84
CA TYR A 92 3.71 -11.36 -6.01
C TYR A 92 2.75 -10.57 -6.89
N ASP A 93 1.46 -10.85 -6.77
CA ASP A 93 0.40 -10.19 -7.54
C ASP A 93 -0.37 -9.14 -6.74
N VAL A 94 -0.19 -9.13 -5.42
CA VAL A 94 -0.77 -8.12 -4.53
C VAL A 94 0.22 -7.71 -3.44
N VAL A 95 0.29 -6.41 -3.17
CA VAL A 95 0.98 -5.84 -2.00
C VAL A 95 -0.08 -5.40 -0.99
N VAL A 96 0.04 -5.88 0.23
CA VAL A 96 -0.94 -5.62 1.30
C VAL A 96 -0.32 -4.70 2.34
N GLY A 97 -0.85 -3.48 2.46
CA GLY A 97 -0.44 -2.50 3.47
C GLY A 97 -1.32 -2.57 4.71
N ILE A 98 -0.73 -2.81 5.90
CA ILE A 98 -1.45 -2.93 7.18
C ILE A 98 -0.83 -1.98 8.19
N GLY A 99 -1.58 -0.96 8.60
CA GLY A 99 -1.05 0.06 9.51
C GLY A 99 -1.69 1.42 9.32
N GLY A 100 -0.97 2.46 9.72
CA GLY A 100 -1.34 3.85 9.47
C GLY A 100 -1.06 4.31 8.05
N GLY A 101 -1.32 5.60 7.76
CA GLY A 101 -1.14 6.19 6.44
C GLY A 101 0.25 5.99 5.86
N GLY A 102 1.30 6.13 6.66
CA GLY A 102 2.69 5.94 6.20
C GLY A 102 2.96 4.51 5.72
N THR A 103 2.51 3.51 6.47
CA THR A 103 2.66 2.10 6.08
C THR A 103 1.87 1.76 4.82
N MET A 104 0.65 2.30 4.70
CA MET A 104 -0.16 2.13 3.49
C MET A 104 0.49 2.83 2.28
N ASP A 105 1.05 4.03 2.46
CA ASP A 105 1.75 4.74 1.39
C ASP A 105 3.01 4.01 0.94
N LEU A 106 3.77 3.40 1.88
CA LEU A 106 4.89 2.52 1.52
C LEU A 106 4.41 1.34 0.66
N ALA A 107 3.35 0.64 1.08
CA ALA A 107 2.80 -0.49 0.33
C ALA A 107 2.33 -0.09 -1.07
N LYS A 108 1.66 1.07 -1.20
CA LYS A 108 1.20 1.63 -2.48
C LYS A 108 2.36 1.90 -3.42
N ALA A 109 3.42 2.53 -2.91
CA ALA A 109 4.61 2.83 -3.70
C ALA A 109 5.36 1.55 -4.11
N VAL A 110 5.48 0.57 -3.21
CA VAL A 110 6.06 -0.74 -3.52
C VAL A 110 5.26 -1.42 -4.65
N GLY A 111 3.93 -1.45 -4.53
CA GLY A 111 3.07 -2.08 -5.52
C GLY A 111 3.30 -1.55 -6.93
N ILE A 112 3.35 -0.23 -7.11
CA ILE A 112 3.55 0.37 -8.42
C ILE A 112 5.01 0.27 -8.89
N CYS A 113 6.01 0.49 -8.01
CA CYS A 113 7.42 0.44 -8.38
C CYS A 113 7.90 -0.97 -8.75
N LEU A 114 7.17 -2.01 -8.37
CA LEU A 114 7.51 -3.39 -8.72
C LEU A 114 7.58 -3.61 -10.24
N ALA A 115 6.72 -2.95 -11.03
CA ALA A 115 6.68 -3.03 -12.49
C ALA A 115 7.41 -1.87 -13.20
N ASN A 116 7.98 -0.95 -12.44
CA ASN A 116 8.62 0.25 -12.99
C ASN A 116 10.12 0.26 -12.59
N PRO A 117 11.04 0.29 -13.56
CA PRO A 117 12.48 0.21 -13.29
C PRO A 117 13.02 1.54 -12.75
N GLY A 118 14.12 1.46 -11.99
CA GLY A 118 14.79 2.62 -11.42
C GLY A 118 14.34 2.92 -9.99
N PRO A 119 14.91 3.95 -9.36
CA PRO A 119 14.65 4.28 -7.98
C PRO A 119 13.28 4.95 -7.79
N ALA A 120 12.63 4.68 -6.68
CA ALA A 120 11.28 5.17 -6.39
C ALA A 120 11.17 6.72 -6.41
N HIS A 121 12.24 7.44 -6.04
CA HIS A 121 12.24 8.90 -6.07
C HIS A 121 12.04 9.48 -7.49
N ALA A 122 12.41 8.75 -8.53
CA ALA A 122 12.20 9.18 -9.92
C ALA A 122 10.72 9.25 -10.31
N TYR A 123 9.86 8.62 -9.53
CA TYR A 123 8.42 8.57 -9.77
C TYR A 123 7.62 9.54 -8.89
N GLN A 124 8.30 10.33 -8.06
CA GLN A 124 7.64 11.37 -7.27
C GLN A 124 7.19 12.53 -8.16
N GLY A 125 5.93 12.90 -8.10
CA GLY A 125 5.35 13.99 -8.89
C GLY A 125 3.98 13.63 -9.47
N TYR A 126 3.59 14.39 -10.48
CA TYR A 126 2.33 14.25 -11.19
C TYR A 126 2.54 13.86 -12.64
N GLY A 127 1.61 13.09 -13.19
CA GLY A 127 1.51 12.85 -14.64
C GLY A 127 2.65 12.01 -15.22
N LEU A 128 3.44 11.35 -14.36
CA LEU A 128 4.47 10.45 -14.81
C LEU A 128 3.85 9.17 -15.35
N GLY A 129 4.25 8.78 -16.55
CA GLY A 129 3.84 7.52 -17.17
C GLY A 129 4.42 6.36 -16.38
N MET A 130 3.56 5.48 -15.86
CA MET A 130 3.96 4.29 -15.12
C MET A 130 3.16 3.08 -15.61
N ASN A 131 3.79 1.92 -15.58
CA ASN A 131 3.11 0.65 -15.81
C ASN A 131 2.34 0.27 -14.54
N LYS A 132 1.18 -0.41 -14.71
CA LYS A 132 0.47 -1.01 -13.60
C LYS A 132 1.34 -2.09 -12.97
N GLY A 133 1.57 -1.98 -11.65
CA GLY A 133 2.30 -2.97 -10.86
C GLY A 133 1.39 -4.04 -10.27
N ALA A 134 1.77 -4.55 -9.09
CA ALA A 134 0.93 -5.44 -8.32
C ALA A 134 -0.33 -4.72 -7.83
N ASP A 135 -1.41 -5.45 -7.61
CA ASP A 135 -2.60 -4.91 -6.95
C ASP A 135 -2.23 -4.43 -5.53
N ILE A 136 -2.96 -3.45 -5.04
CA ILE A 136 -2.72 -2.88 -3.71
C ILE A 136 -3.98 -3.10 -2.87
N TRP A 137 -3.82 -3.81 -1.76
CA TRP A 137 -4.87 -3.99 -0.77
C TRP A 137 -4.43 -3.36 0.55
N VAL A 138 -5.36 -2.83 1.33
CA VAL A 138 -5.01 -2.15 2.58
C VAL A 138 -5.97 -2.51 3.72
N LEU A 139 -5.40 -2.51 4.93
CA LEU A 139 -6.12 -2.65 6.19
C LEU A 139 -5.64 -1.52 7.13
N PRO A 140 -6.34 -0.38 7.16
CA PRO A 140 -5.98 0.73 8.02
C PRO A 140 -6.18 0.41 9.51
N THR A 141 -5.21 0.81 10.33
CA THR A 141 -5.29 0.75 11.79
C THR A 141 -5.36 2.13 12.44
N LEU A 142 -5.32 3.18 11.62
CA LEU A 142 -5.55 4.57 11.99
C LEU A 142 -6.61 5.16 11.06
N SER A 143 -7.54 5.91 11.62
CA SER A 143 -8.54 6.63 10.84
C SER A 143 -8.08 8.04 10.48
N GLY A 144 -8.65 8.61 9.41
CA GLY A 144 -8.51 10.03 9.05
C GLY A 144 -7.43 10.36 8.03
N THR A 145 -6.58 9.41 7.62
CA THR A 145 -5.52 9.68 6.63
C THR A 145 -6.04 9.69 5.19
N GLY A 146 -7.07 8.92 4.89
CA GLY A 146 -7.58 8.73 3.53
C GLY A 146 -6.65 7.94 2.60
N ALA A 147 -5.53 7.42 3.12
CA ALA A 147 -4.57 6.68 2.32
C ALA A 147 -5.17 5.40 1.70
N GLU A 148 -6.20 4.86 2.34
CA GLU A 148 -6.92 3.67 1.91
C GLU A 148 -7.75 3.84 0.64
N ILE A 149 -8.02 5.10 0.23
CA ILE A 149 -8.86 5.39 -0.94
C ILE A 149 -8.22 6.36 -1.94
N THR A 150 -7.01 6.85 -1.66
CA THR A 150 -6.37 7.88 -2.50
C THR A 150 -5.30 7.29 -3.42
N PRO A 151 -5.16 7.81 -4.67
CA PRO A 151 -4.14 7.37 -5.62
C PRO A 151 -2.81 8.11 -5.42
N ILE A 152 -2.46 8.42 -4.17
CA ILE A 152 -1.24 9.13 -3.81
C ILE A 152 -0.50 8.35 -2.73
N ALA A 153 0.79 8.09 -2.93
CA ALA A 153 1.69 7.57 -1.92
C ALA A 153 2.70 8.66 -1.53
N VAL A 154 2.60 9.19 -0.33
CA VAL A 154 3.45 10.30 0.14
C VAL A 154 4.70 9.76 0.83
N LEU A 155 5.86 10.07 0.26
CA LEU A 155 7.15 9.55 0.69
C LEU A 155 8.18 10.67 0.82
N ARG A 156 9.10 10.51 1.76
CA ARG A 156 10.27 11.37 1.82
C ARG A 156 11.30 10.93 0.78
N GLY A 157 11.51 11.75 -0.23
CA GLY A 157 12.59 11.60 -1.21
C GLY A 157 13.92 12.13 -0.70
N PRO A 158 14.99 12.09 -1.52
CA PRO A 158 16.31 12.60 -1.16
C PRO A 158 16.31 14.08 -0.78
N GLU A 159 15.54 14.89 -1.49
CA GLU A 159 15.50 16.35 -1.29
C GLU A 159 14.27 16.81 -0.50
N LYS A 160 13.10 16.25 -0.78
CA LYS A 160 11.83 16.71 -0.23
C LYS A 160 10.81 15.58 -0.08
N LYS A 161 9.78 15.84 0.72
CA LYS A 161 8.60 14.99 0.83
C LYS A 161 7.66 15.28 -0.35
N LEU A 162 7.34 14.26 -1.14
CA LEU A 162 6.48 14.40 -2.31
C LEU A 162 5.74 13.09 -2.58
N GLY A 163 4.55 13.17 -3.18
CA GLY A 163 3.76 11.99 -3.54
C GLY A 163 4.19 11.35 -4.85
N ILE A 164 4.08 10.03 -4.93
CA ILE A 164 3.92 9.32 -6.19
C ILE A 164 2.43 9.39 -6.51
N ASN A 165 2.06 10.11 -7.57
CA ASN A 165 0.68 10.45 -7.90
C ASN A 165 0.30 9.78 -9.21
N ASN A 166 -0.38 8.64 -9.10
CA ASN A 166 -0.72 7.82 -10.26
C ASN A 166 -2.00 7.02 -9.98
N PRO A 167 -2.92 6.88 -10.95
CA PRO A 167 -4.14 6.07 -10.75
C PRO A 167 -3.86 4.65 -10.23
N TYR A 168 -2.72 4.05 -10.61
CA TYR A 168 -2.34 2.71 -10.19
C TYR A 168 -1.81 2.62 -8.75
N THR A 169 -1.63 3.74 -8.04
CA THR A 169 -1.34 3.73 -6.60
C THR A 169 -2.61 3.70 -5.74
N ALA A 170 -3.80 3.85 -6.34
CA ALA A 170 -5.04 3.65 -5.60
C ALA A 170 -5.17 2.20 -5.16
N PRO A 171 -5.48 1.92 -3.88
CA PRO A 171 -5.80 0.57 -3.46
C PRO A 171 -7.01 0.04 -4.22
N SER A 172 -6.98 -1.22 -4.66
CA SER A 172 -8.12 -1.89 -5.27
C SER A 172 -9.11 -2.41 -4.22
N VAL A 173 -8.61 -2.74 -3.01
CA VAL A 173 -9.40 -3.21 -1.87
C VAL A 173 -8.94 -2.52 -0.59
N ALA A 174 -9.91 -2.05 0.20
CA ALA A 174 -9.69 -1.57 1.57
C ALA A 174 -10.60 -2.33 2.53
N VAL A 175 -10.02 -3.05 3.49
CA VAL A 175 -10.76 -3.71 4.56
C VAL A 175 -10.79 -2.78 5.76
N ILE A 176 -11.96 -2.30 6.14
CA ILE A 176 -12.16 -1.37 7.25
C ILE A 176 -12.71 -2.12 8.45
N ASP A 177 -11.90 -2.17 9.50
CA ASP A 177 -12.29 -2.72 10.80
C ASP A 177 -12.30 -1.62 11.86
N PRO A 178 -13.48 -1.18 12.34
CA PRO A 178 -13.57 -0.15 13.37
C PRO A 178 -12.89 -0.54 14.68
N GLY A 179 -12.79 -1.83 14.99
CA GLY A 179 -12.13 -2.33 16.20
C GLY A 179 -10.63 -2.03 16.21
N LEU A 180 -9.98 -2.03 15.04
CA LEU A 180 -8.55 -1.76 14.91
C LEU A 180 -8.20 -0.27 15.08
N THR A 181 -9.16 0.63 14.86
CA THR A 181 -8.96 2.08 14.94
C THR A 181 -9.47 2.70 16.24
N SER A 182 -10.24 1.96 17.04
CA SER A 182 -10.92 2.49 18.24
C SER A 182 -9.98 2.77 19.43
N GLY A 183 -8.79 2.19 19.45
CA GLY A 183 -7.81 2.34 20.55
C GLY A 183 -6.84 3.51 20.37
N VAL A 184 -6.91 4.24 19.27
CA VAL A 184 -6.01 5.37 18.98
C VAL A 184 -6.62 6.65 19.56
N ARG A 185 -5.89 7.25 20.50
CA ARG A 185 -6.20 8.57 21.11
C ARG A 185 -5.36 9.66 20.47
#